data_5da9da31fddb80fd76c96c56da149d8f
#
_entry.id   5da9da31fddb80fd76c96c56da149d8f
#
_cell.length_a   1.000
_cell.length_b   1.000
_cell.length_c   1.000
_cell.angle_alpha   90.00
_cell.angle_beta   90.00
_cell.angle_gamma   90.00
#
_symmetry.space_group_name_H-M   'P 1'
#
loop_
_entity.id
_entity.type
_entity.pdbx_description
1 polymer ?
#
loop_
_entity_poly.entity_id
_entity_poly.type
_entity_poly.pdbx_seq_one_letter_code
_entity_poly.pdbx_strand_id
1 'polypeptide(L)'
;MHYLSNLWAALDFGSLLDMLKRLAAVLLCLTVHETCHGLAAYALGDPTARRAHRLSLNPLRHIDWFGLLMMFAAGFGWAKPVPVDPNFFKKPKQGMALTALAGPVSNFLLAFLMLFAAKIIFSGASWTQTNEAILDFILTVAVLSIGLGLFNLVPIPPLDGSKVLFSVLPDRAYDQLMRYERYGMLLLFALVFFDVGSSAFSKAIRWVFELFCRIVGL
;
A
#
# COMPACT_ATOMS: atom_id res chain seq x y z
N MET A 1 21.79 16.31 5.14
CA MET A 1 22.36 15.95 3.82
C MET A 1 22.41 14.45 3.55
N HIS A 2 22.44 13.57 4.55
CA HIS A 2 22.41 12.09 4.34
C HIS A 2 21.12 11.54 3.73
N TYR A 3 19.99 12.22 3.88
CA TYR A 3 18.71 11.75 3.33
C TYR A 3 18.67 11.86 1.79
N LEU A 4 19.14 12.98 1.25
CA LEU A 4 19.22 13.15 -0.21
C LEU A 4 20.20 12.16 -0.84
N SER A 5 21.33 11.87 -0.17
CA SER A 5 22.28 10.86 -0.66
C SER A 5 21.69 9.44 -0.61
N ASN A 6 20.90 9.11 0.43
CA ASN A 6 20.21 7.83 0.53
C ASN A 6 19.02 7.74 -0.45
N LEU A 7 18.38 8.87 -0.77
CA LEU A 7 17.33 8.96 -1.79
C LEU A 7 17.94 8.79 -3.19
N TRP A 8 19.09 9.41 -3.43
CA TRP A 8 19.84 9.21 -4.69
C TRP A 8 20.43 7.81 -4.79
N ALA A 9 20.86 7.19 -3.70
CA ALA A 9 21.30 5.79 -3.69
C ALA A 9 20.11 4.81 -3.86
N ALA A 10 18.93 5.18 -3.38
CA ALA A 10 17.68 4.44 -3.65
C ALA A 10 17.13 4.69 -5.06
N LEU A 11 17.53 5.82 -5.69
CA LEU A 11 17.30 6.16 -7.09
C LEU A 11 18.48 5.72 -7.98
N ASP A 12 19.50 5.10 -7.42
CA ASP A 12 20.51 4.42 -8.22
C ASP A 12 19.83 3.22 -8.89
N PHE A 13 19.20 3.53 -10.01
CA PHE A 13 18.61 2.58 -10.93
C PHE A 13 19.77 1.84 -11.59
N GLY A 14 20.30 0.82 -10.91
CA GLY A 14 21.44 0.03 -11.38
C GLY A 14 21.24 -0.52 -12.79
N SER A 15 19.98 -0.68 -13.18
CA SER A 15 19.61 -0.93 -14.58
C SER A 15 18.18 -0.47 -14.85
N LEU A 16 17.85 -0.17 -16.10
CA LEU A 16 16.47 0.09 -16.55
C LEU A 16 15.54 -1.08 -16.15
N LEU A 17 16.06 -2.29 -16.15
CA LEU A 17 15.32 -3.49 -15.77
C LEU A 17 14.89 -3.46 -14.29
N ASP A 18 15.76 -3.03 -13.38
CA ASP A 18 15.46 -2.93 -11.94
C ASP A 18 14.41 -1.85 -11.67
N MET A 19 14.49 -0.75 -12.39
CA MET A 19 13.45 0.29 -12.35
C MET A 19 12.09 -0.26 -12.79
N LEU A 20 12.05 -1.01 -13.91
CA LEU A 20 10.82 -1.59 -14.44
C LEU A 20 10.24 -2.67 -13.48
N LYS A 21 11.09 -3.49 -12.87
CA LYS A 21 10.68 -4.46 -11.85
C LYS A 21 10.03 -3.78 -10.65
N ARG A 22 10.69 -2.74 -10.09
CA ARG A 22 10.15 -1.99 -8.95
C ARG A 22 8.82 -1.31 -9.30
N LEU A 23 8.73 -0.69 -10.47
CA LEU A 23 7.49 -0.10 -10.97
C LEU A 23 6.39 -1.15 -11.07
N ALA A 24 6.66 -2.31 -11.66
CA ALA A 24 5.70 -3.41 -11.77
C ALA A 24 5.25 -3.90 -10.38
N ALA A 25 6.18 -4.04 -9.42
CA ALA A 25 5.87 -4.44 -8.05
C ALA A 25 4.98 -3.41 -7.33
N VAL A 26 5.29 -2.11 -7.44
CA VAL A 26 4.46 -1.03 -6.86
C VAL A 26 3.07 -1.04 -7.48
N LEU A 27 2.96 -1.12 -8.81
CA LEU A 27 1.68 -1.15 -9.50
C LEU A 27 0.84 -2.36 -9.10
N LEU A 28 1.47 -3.52 -8.92
CA LEU A 28 0.78 -4.72 -8.43
C LEU A 28 0.23 -4.51 -7.01
N CYS A 29 1.07 -4.03 -6.08
CA CYS A 29 0.67 -3.77 -4.69
C CYS A 29 -0.48 -2.76 -4.59
N LEU A 30 -0.38 -1.64 -5.32
CA LEU A 30 -1.43 -0.61 -5.37
C LEU A 30 -2.71 -1.12 -6.01
N THR A 31 -2.60 -1.90 -7.10
CA THR A 31 -3.77 -2.44 -7.79
C THR A 31 -4.57 -3.39 -6.89
N VAL A 32 -3.89 -4.28 -6.18
CA VAL A 32 -4.53 -5.19 -5.23
C VAL A 32 -5.18 -4.40 -4.10
N HIS A 33 -4.48 -3.44 -3.52
CA HIS A 33 -4.94 -2.55 -2.45
C HIS A 33 -6.24 -1.83 -2.85
N GLU A 34 -6.21 -1.08 -3.94
CA GLU A 34 -7.36 -0.30 -4.43
C GLU A 34 -8.55 -1.19 -4.84
N THR A 35 -8.26 -2.31 -5.51
CA THR A 35 -9.32 -3.25 -5.90
C THR A 35 -10.02 -3.83 -4.68
N CYS A 36 -9.28 -4.14 -3.61
CA CYS A 36 -9.85 -4.69 -2.37
C CYS A 36 -10.69 -3.66 -1.60
N HIS A 37 -10.33 -2.37 -1.61
CA HIS A 37 -11.23 -1.32 -1.13
C HIS A 37 -12.57 -1.35 -1.88
N GLY A 38 -12.51 -1.36 -3.20
CA GLY A 38 -13.71 -1.40 -4.02
C GLY A 38 -14.56 -2.66 -3.83
N LEU A 39 -13.92 -3.82 -3.67
CA LEU A 39 -14.61 -5.08 -3.41
C LEU A 39 -15.30 -5.08 -2.03
N ALA A 40 -14.63 -4.57 -1.00
CA ALA A 40 -15.20 -4.44 0.33
C ALA A 40 -16.38 -3.46 0.32
N ALA A 41 -16.25 -2.29 -0.30
CA ALA A 41 -17.35 -1.34 -0.46
C ALA A 41 -18.54 -1.98 -1.18
N TYR A 42 -18.29 -2.69 -2.28
CA TYR A 42 -19.33 -3.39 -3.04
C TYR A 42 -20.03 -4.47 -2.20
N ALA A 43 -19.29 -5.27 -1.45
CA ALA A 43 -19.84 -6.28 -0.53
C ALA A 43 -20.68 -5.67 0.59
N LEU A 44 -20.37 -4.43 0.99
CA LEU A 44 -21.13 -3.68 2.00
C LEU A 44 -22.32 -2.91 1.42
N GLY A 45 -22.54 -2.99 0.10
CA GLY A 45 -23.71 -2.43 -0.58
C GLY A 45 -23.46 -1.19 -1.42
N ASP A 46 -22.20 -0.70 -1.52
CA ASP A 46 -21.85 0.44 -2.35
C ASP A 46 -21.45 0.01 -3.77
N PRO A 47 -22.27 0.30 -4.80
CA PRO A 47 -21.98 -0.05 -6.20
C PRO A 47 -21.08 0.96 -6.90
N THR A 48 -20.61 2.03 -6.24
CA THR A 48 -19.93 3.16 -6.86
C THR A 48 -18.66 2.72 -7.59
N ALA A 49 -17.79 1.97 -6.93
CA ALA A 49 -16.56 1.46 -7.53
C ALA A 49 -16.81 0.56 -8.76
N ARG A 50 -17.87 -0.27 -8.69
CA ARG A 50 -18.28 -1.14 -9.80
C ARG A 50 -18.78 -0.31 -10.99
N ARG A 51 -19.66 0.67 -10.74
CA ARG A 51 -20.19 1.57 -11.77
C ARG A 51 -19.11 2.40 -12.44
N ALA A 52 -18.07 2.77 -11.68
CA ALA A 52 -16.90 3.48 -12.19
C ALA A 52 -15.89 2.56 -12.90
N HIS A 53 -16.18 1.26 -13.07
CA HIS A 53 -15.28 0.26 -13.65
C HIS A 53 -13.92 0.17 -12.93
N ARG A 54 -13.90 0.41 -11.59
CA ARG A 54 -12.70 0.42 -10.77
C ARG A 54 -12.42 -0.91 -10.06
N LEU A 55 -13.37 -1.87 -10.11
CA LEU A 55 -13.14 -3.27 -9.67
C LEU A 55 -12.38 -4.02 -10.76
N SER A 56 -11.07 -3.81 -10.84
CA SER A 56 -10.26 -4.33 -11.92
C SER A 56 -8.82 -4.53 -11.46
N LEU A 57 -8.23 -5.66 -11.83
CA LEU A 57 -6.79 -5.91 -11.63
C LEU A 57 -5.91 -5.28 -12.73
N ASN A 58 -6.48 -4.46 -13.62
CA ASN A 58 -5.71 -3.70 -14.59
C ASN A 58 -5.09 -2.47 -13.90
N PRO A 59 -3.75 -2.41 -13.72
CA PRO A 59 -3.08 -1.33 -13.03
C PRO A 59 -3.31 0.05 -13.67
N LEU A 60 -3.51 0.11 -14.98
CA LEU A 60 -3.74 1.37 -15.68
C LEU A 60 -5.01 2.10 -15.21
N ARG A 61 -5.97 1.37 -14.62
CA ARG A 61 -7.18 1.96 -14.03
C ARG A 61 -6.93 2.63 -12.68
N HIS A 62 -5.81 2.31 -12.03
CA HIS A 62 -5.44 2.80 -10.70
C HIS A 62 -4.30 3.82 -10.74
N ILE A 63 -3.74 4.11 -11.93
CA ILE A 63 -2.69 5.12 -12.08
C ILE A 63 -3.28 6.52 -11.99
N ASP A 64 -2.68 7.32 -11.11
CA ASP A 64 -2.71 8.77 -11.16
C ASP A 64 -1.42 9.24 -11.84
N TRP A 65 -1.54 9.88 -13.00
CA TRP A 65 -0.36 10.29 -13.79
C TRP A 65 0.51 11.30 -13.07
N PHE A 66 -0.09 12.19 -12.28
CA PHE A 66 0.66 13.15 -11.48
C PHE A 66 1.33 12.47 -10.28
N GLY A 67 0.62 11.55 -9.59
CA GLY A 67 1.20 10.73 -8.54
C GLY A 67 2.36 9.85 -9.04
N LEU A 68 2.25 9.30 -10.25
CA LEU A 68 3.33 8.54 -10.89
C LEU A 68 4.53 9.44 -11.21
N LEU A 69 4.31 10.64 -11.75
CA LEU A 69 5.37 11.61 -12.00
C LEU A 69 6.10 12.00 -10.72
N MET A 70 5.37 12.26 -9.64
CA MET A 70 5.92 12.59 -8.34
C MET A 70 6.73 11.44 -7.74
N MET A 71 6.32 10.19 -7.98
CA MET A 71 7.10 9.03 -7.56
C MET A 71 8.49 9.01 -8.21
N PHE A 72 8.61 9.38 -9.48
CA PHE A 72 9.91 9.48 -10.15
C PHE A 72 10.69 10.72 -9.75
N ALA A 73 10.03 11.86 -9.55
CA ALA A 73 10.69 13.13 -9.26
C ALA A 73 11.12 13.28 -7.79
N ALA A 74 10.29 12.80 -6.86
CA ALA A 74 10.43 13.03 -5.42
C ALA A 74 10.55 11.73 -4.60
N GLY A 75 10.48 10.55 -5.25
CA GLY A 75 10.47 9.26 -4.55
C GLY A 75 9.18 8.95 -3.79
N PHE A 76 8.17 9.80 -3.91
CA PHE A 76 6.86 9.66 -3.29
C PHE A 76 5.76 9.90 -4.32
N GLY A 77 4.77 9.02 -4.35
CA GLY A 77 3.64 9.13 -5.27
C GLY A 77 2.37 8.52 -4.67
N TRP A 78 1.28 8.65 -5.38
CA TRP A 78 -0.02 8.09 -4.97
C TRP A 78 -0.75 7.47 -6.15
N ALA A 79 -1.64 6.54 -5.84
CA ALA A 79 -2.56 5.96 -6.80
C ALA A 79 -3.83 6.83 -6.93
N LYS A 80 -4.56 6.63 -8.00
CA LYS A 80 -5.89 7.19 -8.14
C LYS A 80 -6.86 6.38 -7.26
N PRO A 81 -7.43 6.96 -6.20
CA PRO A 81 -8.24 6.22 -5.24
C PRO A 81 -9.53 5.67 -5.86
N VAL A 82 -9.98 4.54 -5.35
CA VAL A 82 -11.28 3.97 -5.73
C VAL A 82 -12.41 4.80 -5.09
N PRO A 83 -13.42 5.23 -5.87
CA PRO A 83 -14.52 6.01 -5.32
C PRO A 83 -15.40 5.14 -4.42
N VAL A 84 -15.72 5.65 -3.23
CA VAL A 84 -16.61 5.04 -2.24
C VAL A 84 -17.62 6.07 -1.77
N ASP A 85 -18.90 5.72 -1.75
CA ASP A 85 -19.97 6.56 -1.25
C ASP A 85 -20.54 6.00 0.06
N PRO A 86 -20.28 6.67 1.20
CA PRO A 86 -20.73 6.22 2.51
C PRO A 86 -22.26 6.12 2.65
N ASN A 87 -23.01 6.82 1.79
CA ASN A 87 -24.48 6.82 1.86
C ASN A 87 -25.11 5.45 1.51
N PHE A 88 -24.39 4.60 0.80
CA PHE A 88 -24.85 3.23 0.52
C PHE A 88 -24.67 2.27 1.69
N PHE A 89 -23.90 2.63 2.72
CA PHE A 89 -23.66 1.75 3.85
C PHE A 89 -24.79 1.84 4.88
N LYS A 90 -25.23 0.70 5.39
CA LYS A 90 -26.19 0.65 6.51
C LYS A 90 -25.70 1.42 7.75
N LYS A 91 -24.38 1.40 7.98
CA LYS A 91 -23.68 2.13 9.04
C LYS A 91 -22.45 2.82 8.43
N PRO A 92 -22.57 4.09 8.01
CA PRO A 92 -21.55 4.78 7.22
C PRO A 92 -20.14 4.71 7.81
N LYS A 93 -19.96 5.02 9.09
CA LYS A 93 -18.66 4.98 9.76
C LYS A 93 -18.02 3.59 9.75
N GLN A 94 -18.81 2.56 10.10
CA GLN A 94 -18.31 1.19 10.11
C GLN A 94 -18.02 0.70 8.70
N GLY A 95 -18.88 1.03 7.74
CA GLY A 95 -18.67 0.71 6.33
C GLY A 95 -17.39 1.32 5.79
N MET A 96 -17.14 2.60 6.08
CA MET A 96 -15.90 3.28 5.71
C MET A 96 -14.67 2.64 6.35
N ALA A 97 -14.75 2.29 7.65
CA ALA A 97 -13.63 1.65 8.35
C ALA A 97 -13.30 0.26 7.79
N LEU A 98 -14.32 -0.56 7.53
CA LEU A 98 -14.12 -1.89 6.94
C LEU A 98 -13.58 -1.81 5.52
N THR A 99 -14.09 -0.86 4.73
CA THR A 99 -13.58 -0.59 3.40
C THR A 99 -12.11 -0.15 3.47
N ALA A 100 -11.78 0.78 4.37
CA ALA A 100 -10.41 1.25 4.57
C ALA A 100 -9.45 0.13 5.03
N LEU A 101 -9.88 -0.77 5.90
CA LEU A 101 -9.06 -1.91 6.32
C LEU A 101 -8.78 -2.91 5.20
N ALA A 102 -9.66 -3.02 4.21
CA ALA A 102 -9.53 -4.03 3.16
C ALA A 102 -8.24 -3.85 2.33
N GLY A 103 -7.80 -2.61 2.08
CA GLY A 103 -6.55 -2.33 1.38
C GLY A 103 -5.32 -2.87 2.12
N PRO A 104 -5.03 -2.38 3.35
CA PRO A 104 -3.91 -2.87 4.14
C PRO A 104 -3.93 -4.39 4.37
N VAL A 105 -5.09 -4.96 4.68
CA VAL A 105 -5.24 -6.42 4.88
C VAL A 105 -4.90 -7.18 3.60
N SER A 106 -5.35 -6.72 2.44
CA SER A 106 -5.03 -7.34 1.16
C SER A 106 -3.53 -7.30 0.86
N ASN A 107 -2.84 -6.23 1.27
CA ASN A 107 -1.41 -6.13 1.11
C ASN A 107 -0.64 -7.10 2.01
N PHE A 108 -1.04 -7.26 3.27
CA PHE A 108 -0.44 -8.30 4.11
C PHE A 108 -0.68 -9.70 3.56
N LEU A 109 -1.88 -9.97 3.04
CA LEU A 109 -2.19 -11.23 2.39
C LEU A 109 -1.34 -11.45 1.14
N LEU A 110 -1.19 -10.43 0.29
CA LEU A 110 -0.33 -10.48 -0.90
C LEU A 110 1.11 -10.78 -0.51
N ALA A 111 1.66 -10.08 0.49
CA ALA A 111 3.01 -10.34 0.98
C ALA A 111 3.19 -11.78 1.48
N PHE A 112 2.23 -12.27 2.24
CA PHE A 112 2.24 -13.65 2.74
C PHE A 112 2.23 -14.67 1.59
N LEU A 113 1.37 -14.47 0.58
CA LEU A 113 1.31 -15.32 -0.61
C LEU A 113 2.61 -15.27 -1.43
N MET A 114 3.24 -14.10 -1.54
CA MET A 114 4.53 -13.96 -2.21
C MET A 114 5.62 -14.74 -1.48
N LEU A 115 5.71 -14.64 -0.15
CA LEU A 115 6.69 -15.41 0.62
C LEU A 115 6.42 -16.92 0.56
N PHE A 116 5.16 -17.32 0.54
CA PHE A 116 4.82 -18.73 0.33
C PHE A 116 5.26 -19.23 -1.06
N ALA A 117 5.06 -18.43 -2.11
CA ALA A 117 5.56 -18.73 -3.45
C ALA A 117 7.10 -18.79 -3.47
N ALA A 118 7.78 -17.86 -2.78
CA ALA A 118 9.24 -17.88 -2.65
C ALA A 118 9.73 -19.20 -2.04
N LYS A 119 9.08 -19.69 -0.97
CA LYS A 119 9.41 -20.96 -0.35
C LYS A 119 9.33 -22.13 -1.35
N ILE A 120 8.26 -22.19 -2.13
CA ILE A 120 8.07 -23.26 -3.12
C ILE A 120 9.22 -23.25 -4.14
N ILE A 121 9.58 -22.06 -4.65
CA ILE A 121 10.68 -21.91 -5.58
C ILE A 121 12.01 -22.30 -4.94
N PHE A 122 12.24 -21.86 -3.69
CA PHE A 122 13.47 -22.12 -2.97
C PHE A 122 13.67 -23.62 -2.66
N SER A 123 12.60 -24.35 -2.37
CA SER A 123 12.67 -25.77 -1.99
C SER A 123 12.67 -26.74 -3.17
N GLY A 124 12.22 -26.33 -4.35
CA GLY A 124 11.97 -27.25 -5.47
C GLY A 124 12.82 -27.06 -6.71
N ALA A 125 13.57 -25.97 -6.84
CA ALA A 125 14.25 -25.63 -8.09
C ALA A 125 15.77 -25.72 -7.98
N SER A 126 16.40 -26.24 -9.04
CA SER A 126 17.84 -26.00 -9.26
C SER A 126 18.07 -24.48 -9.44
N TRP A 127 19.08 -23.96 -8.77
CA TRP A 127 19.44 -22.54 -8.84
C TRP A 127 19.85 -22.17 -10.27
N THR A 128 19.03 -21.35 -10.90
CA THR A 128 19.32 -20.75 -12.19
C THR A 128 19.19 -19.24 -12.08
N GLN A 129 19.86 -18.49 -12.94
CA GLN A 129 19.75 -17.03 -13.00
C GLN A 129 18.29 -16.54 -13.14
N THR A 130 17.46 -17.33 -13.85
CA THR A 130 16.02 -17.04 -13.98
C THR A 130 15.30 -17.16 -12.65
N ASN A 131 15.61 -18.20 -11.85
CA ASN A 131 14.98 -18.40 -10.54
C ASN A 131 15.38 -17.29 -9.56
N GLU A 132 16.62 -16.80 -9.61
CA GLU A 132 17.08 -15.65 -8.82
C GLU A 132 16.31 -14.38 -9.16
N ALA A 133 16.12 -14.08 -10.46
CA ALA A 133 15.38 -12.89 -10.89
C ALA A 133 13.89 -12.95 -10.49
N ILE A 134 13.27 -14.12 -10.56
CA ILE A 134 11.89 -14.33 -10.13
C ILE A 134 11.79 -14.16 -8.61
N LEU A 135 12.71 -14.73 -7.85
CA LEU A 135 12.74 -14.64 -6.40
C LEU A 135 12.94 -13.20 -5.94
N ASP A 136 13.87 -12.47 -6.56
CA ASP A 136 14.11 -11.05 -6.30
C ASP A 136 12.82 -10.22 -6.50
N PHE A 137 12.10 -10.45 -7.60
CA PHE A 137 10.82 -9.77 -7.85
C PHE A 137 9.77 -10.12 -6.79
N ILE A 138 9.62 -11.41 -6.43
CA ILE A 138 8.67 -11.88 -5.42
C ILE A 138 8.96 -11.25 -4.06
N LEU A 139 10.23 -11.23 -3.64
CA LEU A 139 10.66 -10.63 -2.37
C LEU A 139 10.44 -9.11 -2.39
N THR A 140 10.71 -8.45 -3.52
CA THR A 140 10.43 -7.02 -3.71
C THR A 140 8.94 -6.73 -3.53
N VAL A 141 8.05 -7.50 -4.15
CA VAL A 141 6.59 -7.36 -3.97
C VAL A 141 6.21 -7.58 -2.51
N ALA A 142 6.76 -8.60 -1.83
CA ALA A 142 6.45 -8.89 -0.44
C ALA A 142 6.82 -7.71 0.48
N VAL A 143 8.03 -7.18 0.36
CA VAL A 143 8.50 -6.04 1.18
C VAL A 143 7.70 -4.78 0.90
N LEU A 144 7.47 -4.44 -0.38
CA LEU A 144 6.67 -3.27 -0.76
C LEU A 144 5.22 -3.40 -0.28
N SER A 145 4.65 -4.59 -0.35
CA SER A 145 3.28 -4.84 0.09
C SER A 145 3.14 -4.71 1.61
N ILE A 146 4.09 -5.22 2.40
CA ILE A 146 4.14 -4.99 3.85
C ILE A 146 4.26 -3.50 4.14
N GLY A 147 5.18 -2.81 3.46
CA GLY A 147 5.39 -1.38 3.62
C GLY A 147 4.12 -0.58 3.33
N LEU A 148 3.45 -0.84 2.21
CA LEU A 148 2.21 -0.17 1.83
C LEU A 148 1.07 -0.45 2.83
N GLY A 149 0.95 -1.70 3.30
CA GLY A 149 -0.03 -2.06 4.32
C GLY A 149 0.20 -1.34 5.65
N LEU A 150 1.43 -1.33 6.16
CA LEU A 150 1.80 -0.64 7.40
C LEU A 150 1.64 0.88 7.26
N PHE A 151 2.07 1.46 6.14
CA PHE A 151 1.96 2.88 5.88
C PHE A 151 0.49 3.34 5.91
N ASN A 152 -0.39 2.61 5.24
CA ASN A 152 -1.80 2.93 5.21
C ASN A 152 -2.52 2.68 6.53
N LEU A 153 -1.95 1.91 7.46
CA LEU A 153 -2.49 1.76 8.83
C LEU A 153 -2.12 2.91 9.77
N VAL A 154 -1.21 3.81 9.37
CA VAL A 154 -0.89 5.01 10.16
C VAL A 154 -2.16 5.87 10.29
N PRO A 155 -2.55 6.30 11.53
CA PRO A 155 -3.81 7.00 11.76
C PRO A 155 -3.73 8.50 11.42
N ILE A 156 -3.17 8.82 10.28
CA ILE A 156 -2.99 10.20 9.77
C ILE A 156 -3.73 10.34 8.44
N PRO A 157 -4.70 11.27 8.31
CA PRO A 157 -5.33 11.53 7.01
C PRO A 157 -4.30 11.93 5.94
N PRO A 158 -4.47 11.52 4.70
CA PRO A 158 -5.62 10.81 4.11
C PRO A 158 -5.50 9.27 4.14
N LEU A 159 -4.59 8.70 4.95
CA LEU A 159 -4.34 7.26 5.00
C LEU A 159 -5.53 6.48 5.58
N ASP A 160 -5.67 5.21 5.22
CA ASP A 160 -6.80 4.36 5.60
C ASP A 160 -6.94 4.17 7.11
N GLY A 161 -5.82 4.10 7.82
CA GLY A 161 -5.77 3.99 9.27
C GLY A 161 -6.50 5.12 10.00
N SER A 162 -6.55 6.32 9.40
CA SER A 162 -7.33 7.43 9.95
C SER A 162 -8.83 7.14 9.94
N LYS A 163 -9.36 6.57 8.86
CA LYS A 163 -10.78 6.21 8.74
C LYS A 163 -11.17 5.12 9.74
N VAL A 164 -10.24 4.18 9.97
CA VAL A 164 -10.42 3.13 10.99
C VAL A 164 -10.46 3.73 12.39
N LEU A 165 -9.45 4.54 12.76
CA LEU A 165 -9.40 5.20 14.07
C LEU A 165 -10.62 6.10 14.28
N PHE A 166 -10.98 6.89 13.28
CA PHE A 166 -12.08 7.85 13.42
C PHE A 166 -13.44 7.17 13.52
N SER A 167 -13.60 5.95 13.03
CA SER A 167 -14.87 5.21 13.11
C SER A 167 -15.30 4.91 14.54
N VAL A 168 -14.37 4.84 15.50
CA VAL A 168 -14.66 4.60 16.93
C VAL A 168 -14.91 5.88 17.72
N LEU A 169 -14.68 7.06 17.10
CA LEU A 169 -14.87 8.35 17.74
C LEU A 169 -16.36 8.76 17.76
N PRO A 170 -16.78 9.62 18.72
CA PRO A 170 -18.09 10.26 18.67
C PRO A 170 -18.28 11.07 17.39
N ASP A 171 -19.54 11.23 16.93
CA ASP A 171 -19.84 11.86 15.64
C ASP A 171 -19.25 13.27 15.49
N ARG A 172 -19.31 14.08 16.57
CA ARG A 172 -18.73 15.45 16.54
C ARG A 172 -17.22 15.44 16.29
N ALA A 173 -16.50 14.52 16.90
CA ALA A 173 -15.05 14.40 16.72
C ALA A 173 -14.71 13.85 15.32
N TYR A 174 -15.49 12.88 14.84
CA TYR A 174 -15.37 12.34 13.49
C TYR A 174 -15.51 13.46 12.44
N ASP A 175 -16.60 14.26 12.52
CA ASP A 175 -16.88 15.34 11.56
C ASP A 175 -15.79 16.44 11.60
N GLN A 176 -15.27 16.75 12.76
CA GLN A 176 -14.16 17.70 12.90
C GLN A 176 -12.89 17.18 12.23
N LEU A 177 -12.50 15.94 12.48
CA LEU A 177 -11.29 15.34 11.91
C LEU A 177 -11.40 15.19 10.39
N MET A 178 -12.58 14.83 9.87
CA MET A 178 -12.81 14.77 8.43
C MET A 178 -12.69 16.13 7.73
N ARG A 179 -13.03 17.24 8.42
CA ARG A 179 -12.79 18.61 7.90
C ARG A 179 -11.30 18.96 7.80
N TYR A 180 -10.47 18.38 8.67
CA TYR A 180 -9.03 18.58 8.68
C TYR A 180 -8.26 17.61 7.77
N GLU A 181 -8.94 16.65 7.12
CA GLU A 181 -8.33 15.66 6.23
C GLU A 181 -7.42 16.31 5.17
N ARG A 182 -7.85 17.46 4.60
CA ARG A 182 -7.07 18.23 3.62
C ARG A 182 -5.68 18.68 4.12
N TYR A 183 -5.53 18.88 5.43
CA TYR A 183 -4.24 19.26 6.03
C TYR A 183 -3.38 18.04 6.37
N GLY A 184 -3.98 16.87 6.45
CA GLY A 184 -3.28 15.61 6.71
C GLY A 184 -2.23 15.30 5.65
N MET A 185 -2.51 15.64 4.40
CA MET A 185 -1.53 15.50 3.32
C MET A 185 -0.27 16.35 3.58
N LEU A 186 -0.43 17.60 4.04
CA LEU A 186 0.71 18.47 4.37
C LEU A 186 1.50 17.91 5.56
N LEU A 187 0.81 17.39 6.57
CA LEU A 187 1.45 16.73 7.71
C LEU A 187 2.23 15.51 7.25
N LEU A 188 1.63 14.67 6.39
CA LEU A 188 2.27 13.47 5.86
C LEU A 188 3.53 13.84 5.06
N PHE A 189 3.45 14.85 4.19
CA PHE A 189 4.62 15.37 3.45
C PHE A 189 5.71 15.85 4.40
N ALA A 190 5.36 16.59 5.44
CA ALA A 190 6.32 17.06 6.43
C ALA A 190 7.00 15.88 7.16
N LEU A 191 6.23 14.88 7.60
CA LEU A 191 6.79 13.70 8.27
C LEU A 191 7.76 12.93 7.37
N VAL A 192 7.41 12.74 6.11
CA VAL A 192 8.27 12.06 5.12
C VAL A 192 9.50 12.90 4.81
N PHE A 193 9.33 14.21 4.59
CA PHE A 193 10.42 15.12 4.24
C PHE A 193 11.47 15.26 5.37
N PHE A 194 11.02 15.31 6.61
CA PHE A 194 11.89 15.38 7.79
C PHE A 194 12.34 14.02 8.31
N ASP A 195 12.02 12.93 7.60
CA ASP A 195 12.40 11.56 7.96
C ASP A 195 11.92 11.13 9.36
N VAL A 196 10.78 11.67 9.78
CA VAL A 196 10.22 11.36 11.10
C VAL A 196 9.66 9.95 11.11
N GLY A 197 10.24 9.10 11.96
CA GLY A 197 9.75 7.74 12.18
C GLY A 197 10.25 6.69 11.19
N SER A 198 11.10 7.03 10.21
CA SER A 198 11.60 6.06 9.20
C SER A 198 12.29 4.84 9.82
N SER A 199 13.08 5.04 10.87
CA SER A 199 13.74 3.95 11.60
C SER A 199 12.73 3.00 12.26
N ALA A 200 11.67 3.55 12.89
CA ALA A 200 10.62 2.73 13.49
C ALA A 200 9.81 1.99 12.41
N PHE A 201 9.51 2.67 11.32
CA PHE A 201 8.80 2.10 10.19
C PHE A 201 9.57 0.95 9.52
N SER A 202 10.87 1.13 9.28
CA SER A 202 11.74 0.09 8.74
C SER A 202 11.85 -1.12 9.67
N LYS A 203 11.90 -0.90 10.99
CA LYS A 203 11.86 -1.99 11.99
C LYS A 203 10.52 -2.74 11.95
N ALA A 204 9.41 -2.02 11.80
CA ALA A 204 8.09 -2.64 11.70
C ALA A 204 7.96 -3.51 10.44
N ILE A 205 8.42 -3.00 9.28
CA ILE A 205 8.45 -3.79 8.03
C ILE A 205 9.27 -5.07 8.23
N ARG A 206 10.47 -4.94 8.78
CA ARG A 206 11.35 -6.09 9.03
C ARG A 206 10.70 -7.09 9.97
N TRP A 207 10.11 -6.65 11.05
CA TRP A 207 9.44 -7.51 12.01
C TRP A 207 8.29 -8.31 11.38
N VAL A 208 7.43 -7.66 10.60
CA VAL A 208 6.32 -8.34 9.88
C VAL A 208 6.88 -9.33 8.85
N PHE A 209 7.92 -8.93 8.12
CA PHE A 209 8.57 -9.78 7.13
C PHE A 209 9.15 -11.05 7.78
N GLU A 210 9.92 -10.91 8.85
CA GLU A 210 10.48 -12.03 9.60
C GLU A 210 9.40 -12.93 10.22
N LEU A 211 8.30 -12.32 10.72
CA LEU A 211 7.16 -13.07 11.21
C LEU A 211 6.55 -13.95 10.11
N PHE A 212 6.32 -13.39 8.94
CA PHE A 212 5.76 -14.12 7.81
C PHE A 212 6.72 -15.21 7.30
N CYS A 213 8.02 -14.93 7.25
CA CYS A 213 9.03 -15.94 6.92
C CYS A 213 8.98 -17.12 7.89
N ARG A 214 8.92 -16.87 9.21
CA ARG A 214 8.80 -17.95 10.22
C ARG A 214 7.52 -18.77 10.03
N ILE A 215 6.38 -18.14 9.77
CA ILE A 215 5.10 -18.84 9.58
C ILE A 215 5.14 -19.70 8.33
N VAL A 216 5.73 -19.18 7.27
CA VAL A 216 5.88 -19.90 5.99
C VAL A 216 6.96 -20.97 6.11
N GLY A 217 7.95 -20.83 7.02
CA GLY A 217 9.08 -21.75 7.20
C GLY A 217 10.20 -21.48 6.19
N LEU A 218 10.49 -20.20 5.95
CA LEU A 218 11.69 -19.67 5.27
C LEU A 218 12.76 -19.33 6.30
#